data_9234324f75cbad19f620d17dccc53818
#
_entry.id   9234324f75cbad19f620d17dccc53818
#
_cell.length_a   1.000
_cell.length_b   1.000
_cell.length_c   1.000
_cell.angle_alpha   90.00
_cell.angle_beta   90.00
_cell.angle_gamma   90.00
#
_symmetry.space_group_name_H-M   'P 1'
#
loop_
_entity.id
_entity.type
_entity.pdbx_description
1 polymer ?
#
loop_
_entity_poly.entity_id
_entity_poly.type
_entity_poly.pdbx_seq_one_letter_code
_entity_poly.pdbx_strand_id
1 'polypeptide(L)'
;MVSIGPSTTLTVLTTTISMTLIVLQVASGNFSHQLLRDYIQSRAVRGILAVYVGVVAYSITLQRSMDADAEFVPQLAMTVAMLLIAVSLATFIWYVSRVVDMVRVDAIIDGTVRQTVANIDERIRVTDCPRHEPRPLVPGGARTLTSSGHGYVLSVDVAAAERWARRHDAVIVIDARPGDLIIQGQAWGRWWPADGFGAVGSGSRQGDELDDAHRDGSSGLRARLTRLFRGEEDVGDETGPPQLLRLDAEHVSRVDFSLGIRQVLDIGVRALSSGVNDNTTAVHAIGQLTTIMRHLALNPVHPAVRYRDNQVAVWSANHDFMEVLDDVTTEIRRYGCDDVGVVRQTLRMLDIIEDVVAEPADRGATARGGNGDTELGHGTRVAVRRFIAEERRRIVNAARRLIPDAHDMMRVETAAFDRDAAHDPPPEPGV
;
A
#
# COMPACT_ATOMS: atom_id res chain seq x y z
N MET A 1 -44.93 31.67 0.31
CA MET A 1 -43.85 31.11 1.17
C MET A 1 -43.51 29.64 0.85
N VAL A 2 -44.45 28.83 0.38
CA VAL A 2 -44.22 27.38 0.13
C VAL A 2 -43.31 27.07 -1.05
N SER A 3 -43.20 27.96 -2.02
CA SER A 3 -42.34 27.79 -3.20
C SER A 3 -40.85 28.03 -2.93
N ILE A 4 -40.49 28.62 -1.78
CA ILE A 4 -39.10 28.97 -1.43
C ILE A 4 -38.32 27.73 -0.94
N GLY A 5 -38.97 26.81 -0.24
CA GLY A 5 -38.32 25.65 0.34
C GLY A 5 -37.64 24.70 -0.67
N PRO A 6 -38.36 24.21 -1.71
CA PRO A 6 -37.77 23.32 -2.70
C PRO A 6 -36.66 23.95 -3.52
N SER A 7 -36.81 25.23 -3.92
CA SER A 7 -35.81 25.95 -4.71
C SER A 7 -34.53 26.19 -3.88
N THR A 8 -34.63 26.56 -2.61
CA THR A 8 -33.49 26.77 -1.72
C THR A 8 -32.75 25.45 -1.50
N THR A 9 -33.46 24.36 -1.22
CA THR A 9 -32.83 23.04 -0.99
C THR A 9 -32.14 22.50 -2.25
N LEU A 10 -32.78 22.71 -3.41
CA LEU A 10 -32.18 22.35 -4.72
C LEU A 10 -30.91 23.15 -5.00
N THR A 11 -30.91 24.44 -4.69
CA THR A 11 -29.72 25.29 -4.81
C THR A 11 -28.58 24.81 -3.92
N VAL A 12 -28.86 24.47 -2.66
CA VAL A 12 -27.85 23.93 -1.72
C VAL A 12 -27.34 22.58 -2.23
N LEU A 13 -28.19 21.70 -2.72
CA LEU A 13 -27.79 20.41 -3.31
C LEU A 13 -26.85 20.61 -4.52
N THR A 14 -27.22 21.50 -5.45
CA THR A 14 -26.44 21.82 -6.64
C THR A 14 -25.07 22.40 -6.26
N THR A 15 -25.05 23.32 -5.28
CA THR A 15 -23.81 23.92 -4.77
C THR A 15 -22.91 22.87 -4.12
N THR A 16 -23.50 21.94 -3.33
CA THR A 16 -22.78 20.84 -2.71
C THR A 16 -22.14 19.91 -3.75
N ILE A 17 -22.89 19.55 -4.79
CA ILE A 17 -22.40 18.72 -5.90
C ILE A 17 -21.27 19.47 -6.64
N SER A 18 -21.48 20.74 -6.97
CA SER A 18 -20.47 21.57 -7.67
C SER A 18 -19.19 21.69 -6.86
N MET A 19 -19.29 21.95 -5.56
CA MET A 19 -18.14 22.00 -4.67
C MET A 19 -17.44 20.63 -4.57
N THR A 20 -18.20 19.54 -4.51
CA THR A 20 -17.64 18.20 -4.56
C THR A 20 -16.85 17.96 -5.84
N LEU A 21 -17.38 18.38 -7.00
CA LEU A 21 -16.69 18.25 -8.29
C LEU A 21 -15.42 19.10 -8.37
N ILE A 22 -15.44 20.33 -7.84
CA ILE A 22 -14.26 21.19 -7.78
C ILE A 22 -13.17 20.55 -6.90
N VAL A 23 -13.54 20.06 -5.72
CA VAL A 23 -12.60 19.36 -4.83
C VAL A 23 -12.02 18.13 -5.52
N LEU A 24 -12.87 17.36 -6.20
CA LEU A 24 -12.47 16.20 -6.99
C LEU A 24 -11.46 16.60 -8.10
N GLN A 25 -11.71 17.69 -8.79
CA GLN A 25 -10.83 18.23 -9.85
C GLN A 25 -9.48 18.67 -9.28
N VAL A 26 -9.48 19.40 -8.17
CA VAL A 26 -8.25 19.83 -7.47
C VAL A 26 -7.48 18.61 -6.93
N ALA A 27 -8.19 17.67 -6.32
CA ALA A 27 -7.60 16.44 -5.80
C ALA A 27 -7.02 15.56 -6.92
N SER A 28 -7.70 15.46 -8.07
CA SER A 28 -7.21 14.72 -9.24
C SER A 28 -5.95 15.32 -9.85
N GLY A 29 -5.79 16.64 -9.78
CA GLY A 29 -4.56 17.31 -10.22
C GLY A 29 -3.38 17.13 -9.28
N ASN A 30 -3.65 17.08 -7.98
CA ASN A 30 -2.62 17.11 -6.94
C ASN A 30 -2.35 15.75 -6.26
N PHE A 31 -3.26 14.77 -6.39
CA PHE A 31 -3.17 13.50 -5.66
C PHE A 31 -3.30 12.28 -6.59
N SER A 32 -2.90 11.13 -6.08
CA SER A 32 -3.06 9.84 -6.74
C SER A 32 -4.56 9.49 -6.95
N HIS A 33 -4.89 8.78 -8.04
CA HIS A 33 -6.24 8.29 -8.35
C HIS A 33 -6.88 7.48 -7.20
N GLN A 34 -6.07 6.89 -6.34
CA GLN A 34 -6.55 6.09 -5.20
C GLN A 34 -7.16 6.94 -4.09
N LEU A 35 -6.55 8.10 -3.77
CA LEU A 35 -7.10 9.03 -2.78
C LEU A 35 -8.45 9.59 -3.23
N LEU A 36 -8.60 9.80 -4.53
CA LEU A 36 -9.86 10.22 -5.14
C LEU A 36 -10.99 9.21 -4.94
N ARG A 37 -10.68 7.94 -5.07
CA ARG A 37 -11.64 6.85 -4.88
C ARG A 37 -12.13 6.75 -3.44
N ASP A 38 -11.22 6.83 -2.47
CA ASP A 38 -11.58 6.79 -1.05
C ASP A 38 -12.49 7.95 -0.65
N TYR A 39 -12.31 9.12 -1.28
CA TYR A 39 -13.21 10.26 -1.12
C TYR A 39 -14.62 9.98 -1.63
N ILE A 40 -14.78 9.50 -2.87
CA ILE A 40 -16.08 9.22 -3.49
C ILE A 40 -16.83 8.10 -2.74
N GLN A 41 -16.09 7.10 -2.24
CA GLN A 41 -16.65 5.98 -1.50
C GLN A 41 -16.93 6.30 -0.02
N SER A 42 -16.58 7.48 0.45
CA SER A 42 -16.81 7.93 1.82
C SER A 42 -18.29 7.81 2.21
N ARG A 43 -18.55 7.12 3.33
CA ARG A 43 -19.92 7.01 3.89
C ARG A 43 -20.49 8.37 4.25
N ALA A 44 -19.64 9.34 4.62
CA ALA A 44 -20.03 10.69 4.96
C ALA A 44 -20.62 11.42 3.75
N VAL A 45 -19.92 11.43 2.61
CA VAL A 45 -20.39 12.08 1.36
C VAL A 45 -21.71 11.49 0.89
N ARG A 46 -21.82 10.15 0.88
CA ARG A 46 -23.06 9.46 0.52
C ARG A 46 -24.21 9.78 1.48
N GLY A 47 -23.94 9.85 2.78
CA GLY A 47 -24.96 10.22 3.79
C GLY A 47 -25.46 11.64 3.62
N ILE A 48 -24.59 12.59 3.33
CA ILE A 48 -24.94 14.00 3.07
C ILE A 48 -25.84 14.10 1.84
N LEU A 49 -25.44 13.48 0.72
CA LEU A 49 -26.25 13.46 -0.51
C LEU A 49 -27.62 12.84 -0.27
N ALA A 50 -27.68 11.75 0.49
CA ALA A 50 -28.97 11.11 0.84
C ALA A 50 -29.89 12.03 1.64
N VAL A 51 -29.33 12.80 2.62
CA VAL A 51 -30.10 13.80 3.36
C VAL A 51 -30.67 14.86 2.44
N TYR A 52 -29.86 15.43 1.52
CA TYR A 52 -30.37 16.45 0.58
C TYR A 52 -31.44 15.92 -0.36
N VAL A 53 -31.22 14.74 -0.94
CA VAL A 53 -32.23 14.11 -1.82
C VAL A 53 -33.51 13.86 -1.04
N GLY A 54 -33.43 13.39 0.21
CA GLY A 54 -34.58 13.18 1.07
C GLY A 54 -35.35 14.47 1.37
N VAL A 55 -34.64 15.56 1.68
CA VAL A 55 -35.25 16.88 1.95
C VAL A 55 -35.93 17.46 0.69
N VAL A 56 -35.28 17.33 -0.49
CA VAL A 56 -35.87 17.75 -1.76
C VAL A 56 -37.14 16.94 -2.07
N ALA A 57 -37.07 15.62 -1.95
CA ALA A 57 -38.21 14.73 -2.20
C ALA A 57 -39.38 15.07 -1.25
N TYR A 58 -39.12 15.25 0.05
CA TYR A 58 -40.12 15.67 1.02
C TYR A 58 -40.74 17.03 0.66
N SER A 59 -39.91 18.02 0.30
CA SER A 59 -40.37 19.35 -0.08
C SER A 59 -41.27 19.35 -1.33
N ILE A 60 -40.91 18.56 -2.35
CA ILE A 60 -41.73 18.41 -3.57
C ILE A 60 -43.05 17.70 -3.25
N THR A 61 -43.03 16.65 -2.42
CA THR A 61 -44.24 15.92 -2.01
C THR A 61 -45.16 16.82 -1.21
N LEU A 62 -44.62 17.61 -0.28
CA LEU A 62 -45.40 18.57 0.49
C LEU A 62 -46.04 19.65 -0.42
N GLN A 63 -45.28 20.20 -1.37
CA GLN A 63 -45.79 21.18 -2.33
C GLN A 63 -46.90 20.63 -3.18
N ARG A 64 -46.80 19.37 -3.61
CA ARG A 64 -47.86 18.71 -4.42
C ARG A 64 -49.12 18.37 -3.60
N SER A 65 -48.96 18.17 -2.27
CA SER A 65 -50.05 17.89 -1.35
C SER A 65 -50.83 19.13 -0.95
N MET A 66 -50.34 20.32 -1.25
CA MET A 66 -50.96 21.61 -0.95
C MET A 66 -51.72 22.09 -2.18
N ASP A 67 -53.04 21.80 -2.24
CA ASP A 67 -53.87 22.29 -3.32
C ASP A 67 -54.12 23.79 -3.14
N ALA A 68 -54.07 24.56 -4.23
CA ALA A 68 -54.14 26.02 -4.16
C ALA A 68 -55.47 26.56 -3.64
N ASP A 69 -56.52 25.73 -3.69
CA ASP A 69 -57.89 26.10 -3.28
C ASP A 69 -58.35 25.52 -1.94
N ALA A 70 -57.45 24.77 -1.23
CA ALA A 70 -57.76 24.20 0.05
C ALA A 70 -57.45 25.13 1.20
N GLU A 71 -58.49 25.46 2.06
CA GLU A 71 -58.30 26.25 3.30
C GLU A 71 -57.47 25.52 4.37
N PHE A 72 -57.03 24.28 4.12
CA PHE A 72 -56.30 23.45 5.07
C PHE A 72 -54.79 23.53 4.87
N VAL A 73 -54.12 24.14 5.85
CA VAL A 73 -52.64 24.18 5.93
C VAL A 73 -52.15 23.14 6.95
N PRO A 74 -51.42 22.10 6.56
CA PRO A 74 -50.91 21.09 7.49
C PRO A 74 -49.76 21.68 8.31
N GLN A 75 -50.04 22.30 9.45
CA GLN A 75 -49.05 22.96 10.29
C GLN A 75 -47.90 22.05 10.72
N LEU A 76 -48.23 20.77 11.02
CA LEU A 76 -47.21 19.78 11.40
C LEU A 76 -46.22 19.51 10.26
N ALA A 77 -46.75 19.33 9.04
CA ALA A 77 -45.90 19.07 7.88
C ALA A 77 -44.99 20.27 7.52
N MET A 78 -45.49 21.49 7.73
CA MET A 78 -44.69 22.71 7.54
C MET A 78 -43.58 22.82 8.61
N THR A 79 -43.89 22.48 9.87
CA THR A 79 -42.90 22.48 10.96
C THR A 79 -41.78 21.45 10.67
N VAL A 80 -42.15 20.26 10.18
CA VAL A 80 -41.19 19.23 9.76
C VAL A 80 -40.35 19.74 8.58
N ALA A 81 -40.97 20.41 7.60
CA ALA A 81 -40.22 21.00 6.49
C ALA A 81 -39.18 22.04 6.95
N MET A 82 -39.57 22.94 7.86
CA MET A 82 -38.64 23.91 8.45
C MET A 82 -37.48 23.24 9.18
N LEU A 83 -37.77 22.19 9.95
CA LEU A 83 -36.75 21.44 10.67
C LEU A 83 -35.78 20.74 9.66
N LEU A 84 -36.30 20.14 8.63
CA LEU A 84 -35.50 19.49 7.59
C LEU A 84 -34.61 20.50 6.82
N ILE A 85 -35.11 21.70 6.53
CA ILE A 85 -34.31 22.77 5.93
C ILE A 85 -33.19 23.21 6.88
N ALA A 86 -33.48 23.37 8.16
CA ALA A 86 -32.46 23.71 9.17
C ALA A 86 -31.39 22.62 9.29
N VAL A 87 -31.79 21.35 9.30
CA VAL A 87 -30.87 20.19 9.27
C VAL A 87 -30.03 20.19 7.99
N SER A 88 -30.64 20.47 6.83
CA SER A 88 -29.93 20.58 5.57
C SER A 88 -28.84 21.67 5.61
N LEU A 89 -29.17 22.86 6.15
CA LEU A 89 -28.21 23.94 6.28
C LEU A 89 -27.07 23.59 7.25
N ALA A 90 -27.39 23.01 8.39
CA ALA A 90 -26.37 22.54 9.33
C ALA A 90 -25.46 21.47 8.73
N THR A 91 -26.04 20.55 7.96
CA THR A 91 -25.28 19.53 7.22
C THR A 91 -24.39 20.16 6.17
N PHE A 92 -24.83 21.23 5.49
CA PHE A 92 -24.01 21.97 4.54
C PHE A 92 -22.79 22.63 5.19
N ILE A 93 -22.98 23.32 6.29
CA ILE A 93 -21.89 23.95 7.04
C ILE A 93 -20.88 22.91 7.50
N TRP A 94 -21.38 21.79 8.05
CA TRP A 94 -20.52 20.67 8.44
C TRP A 94 -19.77 20.08 7.24
N TYR A 95 -20.44 19.91 6.10
CA TYR A 95 -19.83 19.42 4.87
C TYR A 95 -18.70 20.32 4.37
N VAL A 96 -18.94 21.65 4.33
CA VAL A 96 -17.92 22.63 3.91
C VAL A 96 -16.68 22.52 4.81
N SER A 97 -16.88 22.49 6.13
CA SER A 97 -15.77 22.30 7.08
C SER A 97 -15.01 21.00 6.82
N ARG A 98 -15.75 19.92 6.57
CA ARG A 98 -15.16 18.60 6.31
C ARG A 98 -14.37 18.56 4.98
N VAL A 99 -14.86 19.27 3.95
CA VAL A 99 -14.17 19.39 2.66
C VAL A 99 -12.84 20.15 2.81
N VAL A 100 -12.83 21.24 3.58
CA VAL A 100 -11.59 21.98 3.86
C VAL A 100 -10.56 21.10 4.54
N ASP A 101 -10.97 20.30 5.53
CA ASP A 101 -10.06 19.36 6.21
C ASP A 101 -9.54 18.25 5.29
N MET A 102 -10.34 17.79 4.35
CA MET A 102 -9.96 16.74 3.40
C MET A 102 -8.94 17.20 2.34
N VAL A 103 -8.92 18.50 2.00
CA VAL A 103 -8.00 19.05 1.01
C VAL A 103 -6.62 19.35 1.63
N ARG A 104 -6.52 19.36 2.96
CA ARG A 104 -5.24 19.61 3.62
C ARG A 104 -4.28 18.44 3.39
N VAL A 105 -3.18 18.73 2.71
CA VAL A 105 -2.12 17.76 2.38
C VAL A 105 -1.60 17.07 3.64
N ASP A 106 -1.41 17.82 4.73
CA ASP A 106 -0.94 17.29 6.02
C ASP A 106 -1.85 16.19 6.57
N ALA A 107 -3.17 16.39 6.52
CA ALA A 107 -4.15 15.41 7.00
C ALA A 107 -4.12 14.12 6.18
N ILE A 108 -3.88 14.23 4.88
CA ILE A 108 -3.74 13.09 3.96
C ILE A 108 -2.46 12.31 4.29
N ILE A 109 -1.32 13.01 4.39
CA ILE A 109 -0.04 12.39 4.75
C ILE A 109 -0.16 11.67 6.08
N ASP A 110 -0.66 12.34 7.13
CA ASP A 110 -0.83 11.75 8.46
C ASP A 110 -1.76 10.53 8.46
N GLY A 111 -2.84 10.58 7.69
CA GLY A 111 -3.76 9.47 7.51
C GLY A 111 -3.08 8.27 6.87
N THR A 112 -2.33 8.50 5.78
CA THR A 112 -1.58 7.48 5.06
C THR A 112 -0.49 6.87 5.94
N VAL A 113 0.25 7.67 6.70
CA VAL A 113 1.29 7.20 7.62
C VAL A 113 0.71 6.27 8.69
N ARG A 114 -0.38 6.69 9.36
CA ARG A 114 -1.05 5.83 10.37
C ARG A 114 -1.52 4.51 9.78
N GLN A 115 -2.11 4.54 8.58
CA GLN A 115 -2.55 3.34 7.89
C GLN A 115 -1.37 2.45 7.50
N THR A 116 -0.28 3.04 7.01
CA THR A 116 0.94 2.30 6.61
C THR A 116 1.59 1.60 7.80
N VAL A 117 1.72 2.29 8.93
CA VAL A 117 2.24 1.69 10.18
C VAL A 117 1.34 0.54 10.63
N ALA A 118 0.02 0.71 10.60
CA ALA A 118 -0.92 -0.35 10.95
C ALA A 118 -0.83 -1.56 9.99
N ASN A 119 -0.59 -1.31 8.70
CA ASN A 119 -0.38 -2.37 7.70
C ASN A 119 0.94 -3.13 7.95
N ILE A 120 2.00 -2.44 8.36
CA ILE A 120 3.27 -3.07 8.76
C ILE A 120 3.03 -4.00 9.96
N ASP A 121 2.39 -3.51 11.01
CA ASP A 121 2.08 -4.29 12.21
C ASP A 121 1.20 -5.51 11.89
N GLU A 122 0.20 -5.34 11.03
CA GLU A 122 -0.64 -6.45 10.57
C GLU A 122 0.15 -7.46 9.75
N ARG A 123 1.03 -6.99 8.88
CA ARG A 123 1.88 -7.87 8.05
C ARG A 123 2.81 -8.71 8.92
N ILE A 124 3.44 -8.12 9.92
CA ILE A 124 4.29 -8.83 10.87
C ILE A 124 3.50 -9.93 11.59
N ARG A 125 2.29 -9.61 12.07
CA ARG A 125 1.42 -10.59 12.75
C ARG A 125 1.01 -11.75 11.84
N VAL A 126 0.66 -11.47 10.59
CA VAL A 126 0.23 -12.50 9.62
C VAL A 126 1.41 -13.34 9.15
N THR A 127 2.59 -12.74 9.01
CA THR A 127 3.80 -13.45 8.59
C THR A 127 4.23 -14.46 9.65
N ASP A 128 4.09 -14.10 10.93
CA ASP A 128 4.43 -14.94 12.09
C ASP A 128 5.81 -15.64 11.92
N CYS A 129 6.80 -14.87 11.47
CA CYS A 129 8.16 -15.33 11.26
C CYS A 129 9.12 -14.43 12.02
N PRO A 130 9.70 -14.91 13.14
CA PRO A 130 10.55 -14.06 13.99
C PRO A 130 11.94 -13.81 13.41
N ARG A 131 12.35 -14.54 12.38
CA ARG A 131 13.70 -14.48 11.81
C ARG A 131 13.68 -14.29 10.32
N HIS A 132 14.72 -13.61 9.83
CA HIS A 132 14.98 -13.55 8.40
C HIS A 132 15.52 -14.91 7.92
N GLU A 133 14.69 -15.63 7.17
CA GLU A 133 15.09 -16.86 6.48
C GLU A 133 15.50 -16.51 5.05
N PRO A 134 16.72 -16.87 4.64
CA PRO A 134 17.16 -16.63 3.28
C PRO A 134 16.29 -17.42 2.28
N ARG A 135 16.16 -16.89 1.07
CA ARG A 135 15.46 -17.58 0.00
C ARG A 135 16.10 -18.94 -0.27
N PRO A 136 15.35 -20.03 -0.27
CA PRO A 136 15.87 -21.36 -0.56
C PRO A 136 16.52 -21.43 -1.96
N LEU A 137 17.59 -22.21 -2.05
CA LEU A 137 18.21 -22.51 -3.34
C LEU A 137 17.26 -23.36 -4.18
N VAL A 138 16.97 -22.86 -5.38
CA VAL A 138 16.04 -23.52 -6.29
C VAL A 138 16.80 -24.54 -7.15
N PRO A 139 16.46 -25.84 -7.08
CA PRO A 139 17.12 -26.84 -7.90
C PRO A 139 16.82 -26.67 -9.39
N GLY A 140 17.72 -27.14 -10.26
CA GLY A 140 17.59 -26.98 -11.72
C GLY A 140 16.35 -27.62 -12.37
N GLY A 141 15.69 -28.56 -11.65
CA GLY A 141 14.46 -29.22 -12.10
C GLY A 141 13.17 -28.65 -11.47
N ALA A 142 13.23 -27.54 -10.74
CA ALA A 142 12.06 -26.94 -10.15
C ALA A 142 11.05 -26.49 -11.21
N ARG A 143 9.77 -26.75 -10.95
CA ARG A 143 8.66 -26.34 -11.81
C ARG A 143 8.30 -24.88 -11.55
N THR A 144 8.11 -24.12 -12.61
CA THR A 144 7.75 -22.69 -12.53
C THR A 144 6.25 -22.53 -12.36
N LEU A 145 5.85 -21.65 -11.43
CA LEU A 145 4.49 -21.21 -11.23
C LEU A 145 4.25 -19.94 -12.05
N THR A 146 3.31 -20.00 -12.99
CA THR A 146 2.95 -18.88 -13.86
C THR A 146 1.56 -18.38 -13.57
N SER A 147 1.33 -17.08 -13.79
CA SER A 147 0.03 -16.45 -13.55
C SER A 147 -0.95 -16.78 -14.68
N SER A 148 -2.17 -17.16 -14.32
CA SER A 148 -3.28 -17.32 -15.27
C SER A 148 -3.98 -15.99 -15.61
N GLY A 149 -3.77 -14.95 -14.79
CA GLY A 149 -4.37 -13.63 -14.95
C GLY A 149 -3.34 -12.50 -14.92
N HIS A 150 -3.81 -11.27 -15.00
CA HIS A 150 -3.00 -10.05 -14.83
C HIS A 150 -3.63 -9.18 -13.73
N GLY A 151 -2.80 -8.42 -13.04
CA GLY A 151 -3.23 -7.50 -11.98
C GLY A 151 -2.20 -7.35 -10.87
N TYR A 152 -2.54 -6.53 -9.89
CA TYR A 152 -1.73 -6.36 -8.69
C TYR A 152 -2.00 -7.48 -7.69
N VAL A 153 -0.93 -8.00 -7.08
CA VAL A 153 -1.03 -9.01 -6.02
C VAL A 153 -1.63 -8.37 -4.77
N LEU A 154 -2.87 -8.72 -4.44
CA LEU A 154 -3.49 -8.29 -3.19
C LEU A 154 -2.98 -9.08 -1.99
N SER A 155 -2.89 -10.39 -2.14
CA SER A 155 -2.43 -11.28 -1.08
C SER A 155 -1.90 -12.58 -1.65
N VAL A 156 -1.03 -13.21 -0.87
CA VAL A 156 -0.52 -14.56 -1.07
C VAL A 156 -1.14 -15.48 -0.02
N ASP A 157 -1.82 -16.55 -0.44
CA ASP A 157 -2.37 -17.54 0.49
C ASP A 157 -1.29 -18.55 0.90
N VAL A 158 -0.45 -18.12 1.87
CA VAL A 158 0.62 -18.96 2.44
C VAL A 158 0.06 -20.20 3.11
N ALA A 159 -1.14 -20.12 3.70
CA ALA A 159 -1.77 -21.25 4.36
C ALA A 159 -2.24 -22.32 3.35
N ALA A 160 -2.77 -21.91 2.20
CA ALA A 160 -3.08 -22.86 1.11
C ALA A 160 -1.80 -23.48 0.54
N ALA A 161 -0.74 -22.68 0.37
CA ALA A 161 0.57 -23.17 -0.05
C ALA A 161 1.12 -24.23 0.91
N GLU A 162 1.04 -23.98 2.21
CA GLU A 162 1.47 -24.92 3.24
C GLU A 162 0.66 -26.22 3.20
N ARG A 163 -0.67 -26.15 3.12
CA ARG A 163 -1.52 -27.34 3.02
C ARG A 163 -1.20 -28.18 1.79
N TRP A 164 -0.94 -27.53 0.68
CA TRP A 164 -0.58 -28.22 -0.56
C TRP A 164 0.83 -28.84 -0.46
N ALA A 165 1.82 -28.06 0.00
CA ALA A 165 3.20 -28.54 0.19
C ALA A 165 3.27 -29.77 1.12
N ARG A 166 2.49 -29.77 2.21
CA ARG A 166 2.40 -30.93 3.12
C ARG A 166 1.80 -32.16 2.48
N ARG A 167 0.77 -31.99 1.63
CA ARG A 167 0.09 -33.14 0.96
C ARG A 167 0.94 -33.77 -0.13
N HIS A 168 1.76 -32.97 -0.82
CA HIS A 168 2.52 -33.41 -1.99
C HIS A 168 4.00 -33.59 -1.70
N ASP A 169 4.40 -33.51 -0.43
CA ASP A 169 5.80 -33.57 0.00
C ASP A 169 6.71 -32.67 -0.84
N ALA A 170 6.33 -31.39 -0.94
CA ALA A 170 6.96 -30.42 -1.83
C ALA A 170 7.43 -29.18 -1.09
N VAL A 171 8.36 -28.46 -1.72
CA VAL A 171 8.80 -27.13 -1.33
C VAL A 171 8.25 -26.11 -2.32
N ILE A 172 7.71 -25.00 -1.81
CA ILE A 172 7.19 -23.88 -2.62
C ILE A 172 7.95 -22.62 -2.26
N VAL A 173 8.47 -21.93 -3.29
CA VAL A 173 9.03 -20.60 -3.19
C VAL A 173 8.15 -19.64 -3.98
N ILE A 174 7.63 -18.62 -3.30
CA ILE A 174 6.76 -17.59 -3.85
C ILE A 174 7.56 -16.28 -3.89
N ASP A 175 7.94 -15.87 -5.09
CA ASP A 175 8.74 -14.65 -5.33
C ASP A 175 7.86 -13.40 -5.41
N ALA A 176 6.59 -13.55 -5.78
CA ALA A 176 5.62 -12.46 -5.85
C ALA A 176 5.28 -11.90 -4.46
N ARG A 177 5.24 -10.59 -4.36
CA ARG A 177 4.94 -9.84 -3.14
C ARG A 177 3.60 -9.11 -3.28
N PRO A 178 2.87 -8.84 -2.19
CA PRO A 178 1.75 -7.88 -2.24
C PRO A 178 2.20 -6.55 -2.84
N GLY A 179 1.41 -6.02 -3.78
CA GLY A 179 1.75 -4.81 -4.53
C GLY A 179 2.42 -5.04 -5.88
N ASP A 180 3.03 -6.19 -6.12
CA ASP A 180 3.63 -6.49 -7.41
C ASP A 180 2.57 -6.55 -8.52
N LEU A 181 2.86 -5.93 -9.68
CA LEU A 181 2.06 -6.09 -10.89
C LEU A 181 2.50 -7.37 -11.61
N ILE A 182 1.58 -8.30 -11.77
CA ILE A 182 1.82 -9.56 -12.48
C ILE A 182 1.06 -9.57 -13.80
N ILE A 183 1.74 -10.01 -14.85
CA ILE A 183 1.18 -10.17 -16.19
C ILE A 183 0.87 -11.66 -16.41
N GLN A 184 -0.18 -11.95 -17.18
CA GLN A 184 -0.53 -13.31 -17.54
C GLN A 184 0.66 -14.04 -18.18
N GLY A 185 0.96 -15.26 -17.72
CA GLY A 185 2.12 -16.06 -18.14
C GLY A 185 3.42 -15.71 -17.41
N GLN A 186 3.48 -14.63 -16.63
CA GLN A 186 4.66 -14.28 -15.85
C GLN A 186 4.88 -15.29 -14.71
N ALA A 187 6.13 -15.67 -14.51
CA ALA A 187 6.54 -16.50 -13.39
C ALA A 187 6.42 -15.70 -12.08
N TRP A 188 5.79 -16.28 -11.07
CA TRP A 188 5.64 -15.68 -9.74
C TRP A 188 6.19 -16.54 -8.61
N GLY A 189 6.64 -17.77 -8.90
CA GLY A 189 7.21 -18.67 -7.92
C GLY A 189 7.69 -19.96 -8.55
N ARG A 190 8.16 -20.87 -7.71
CA ARG A 190 8.64 -22.20 -8.11
C ARG A 190 8.30 -23.23 -7.03
N TRP A 191 8.19 -24.49 -7.45
CA TRP A 191 8.01 -25.59 -6.53
C TRP A 191 8.77 -26.85 -7.01
N TRP A 192 9.10 -27.72 -6.09
CA TRP A 192 9.78 -29.00 -6.33
C TRP A 192 9.48 -30.01 -5.23
N PRO A 193 9.57 -31.35 -5.48
CA PRO A 193 9.45 -32.36 -4.46
C PRO A 193 10.54 -32.22 -3.38
N ALA A 194 10.21 -32.44 -2.12
CA ALA A 194 11.14 -32.27 -1.00
C ALA A 194 12.28 -33.28 -1.01
N ASP A 195 12.03 -34.51 -1.54
CA ASP A 195 13.02 -35.58 -1.63
C ASP A 195 14.23 -35.26 -2.53
N GLY A 196 14.29 -34.03 -3.06
CA GLY A 196 15.27 -33.60 -4.01
C GLY A 196 15.21 -34.46 -5.27
N PHE A 197 15.40 -33.93 -6.45
CA PHE A 197 15.64 -34.76 -7.65
C PHE A 197 16.74 -35.76 -7.31
N GLY A 198 16.34 -36.98 -6.94
CA GLY A 198 17.26 -38.08 -6.71
C GLY A 198 18.24 -38.11 -7.85
N ALA A 199 19.52 -38.23 -7.52
CA ALA A 199 20.61 -38.32 -8.49
C ALA A 199 20.11 -39.05 -9.73
N VAL A 200 20.26 -38.42 -10.90
CA VAL A 200 20.02 -39.09 -12.19
C VAL A 200 20.86 -40.34 -12.17
N GLY A 201 20.24 -41.42 -11.71
CA GLY A 201 20.82 -42.78 -11.77
C GLY A 201 21.01 -43.12 -13.22
N SER A 202 22.26 -43.23 -13.62
CA SER A 202 22.67 -43.94 -14.78
C SER A 202 22.05 -45.35 -14.79
N GLY A 203 21.06 -45.55 -15.63
CA GLY A 203 20.37 -46.84 -15.77
C GLY A 203 19.79 -46.97 -17.16
N SER A 204 20.68 -47.28 -18.11
CA SER A 204 20.33 -47.82 -19.42
C SER A 204 19.37 -49.01 -19.26
N ARG A 205 18.20 -48.93 -19.82
CA ARG A 205 17.52 -50.13 -20.38
C ARG A 205 16.85 -49.71 -21.68
N GLN A 206 17.53 -50.10 -22.73
CA GLN A 206 17.04 -50.28 -24.09
C GLN A 206 16.18 -51.53 -24.12
N GLY A 207 15.04 -51.51 -24.75
CA GLY A 207 14.18 -52.70 -24.96
C GLY A 207 12.83 -52.27 -25.55
N ASP A 208 12.77 -52.29 -26.85
CA ASP A 208 11.69 -52.61 -27.78
C ASP A 208 10.26 -52.65 -27.24
N GLU A 209 9.38 -51.89 -27.83
CA GLU A 209 8.26 -52.40 -28.66
C GLU A 209 7.51 -51.25 -29.33
N LEU A 210 7.62 -51.22 -30.66
CA LEU A 210 6.68 -50.60 -31.59
C LEU A 210 5.48 -51.57 -31.67
N ASP A 211 4.28 -51.12 -31.43
CA ASP A 211 3.11 -51.34 -32.30
C ASP A 211 1.82 -50.92 -31.63
N ASP A 212 1.04 -50.27 -32.33
CA ASP A 212 -0.41 -50.11 -32.48
C ASP A 212 -0.93 -48.67 -32.37
N ALA A 213 -0.94 -48.06 -33.56
CA ALA A 213 -1.79 -46.93 -33.86
C ALA A 213 -3.20 -47.40 -34.26
N HIS A 214 -4.17 -46.57 -33.95
CA HIS A 214 -5.58 -46.55 -34.40
C HIS A 214 -6.61 -47.18 -33.49
N ARG A 215 -7.34 -46.30 -32.76
CA ARG A 215 -8.79 -46.17 -32.89
C ARG A 215 -9.39 -45.25 -31.81
N ASP A 216 -10.25 -44.39 -32.28
CA ASP A 216 -11.36 -43.68 -31.65
C ASP A 216 -11.13 -42.25 -31.12
N GLY A 217 -11.36 -41.32 -32.04
CA GLY A 217 -11.47 -39.87 -31.83
C GLY A 217 -12.90 -39.33 -31.66
N SER A 218 -13.76 -39.93 -30.82
CA SER A 218 -15.09 -39.34 -30.59
C SER A 218 -15.59 -39.29 -29.16
N SER A 219 -14.92 -39.88 -28.21
CA SER A 219 -15.31 -39.87 -26.77
C SER A 219 -14.73 -38.72 -25.95
N GLY A 220 -13.67 -38.07 -26.43
CA GLY A 220 -12.96 -37.04 -25.68
C GLY A 220 -13.68 -35.69 -25.56
N LEU A 221 -14.53 -35.35 -26.54
CA LEU A 221 -15.16 -34.02 -26.58
C LEU A 221 -16.39 -33.95 -25.65
N ARG A 222 -17.15 -35.02 -25.51
CA ARG A 222 -18.30 -35.09 -24.58
C ARG A 222 -17.87 -35.07 -23.12
N ALA A 223 -16.77 -35.71 -22.79
CA ALA A 223 -16.24 -35.71 -21.43
C ALA A 223 -15.71 -34.33 -21.00
N ARG A 224 -15.20 -33.51 -21.94
CA ARG A 224 -14.75 -32.14 -21.66
C ARG A 224 -15.90 -31.16 -21.43
N LEU A 225 -17.01 -31.29 -22.12
CA LEU A 225 -18.15 -30.41 -21.97
C LEU A 225 -18.97 -30.70 -20.69
N THR A 226 -18.97 -31.94 -20.21
CA THR A 226 -19.68 -32.29 -18.95
C THR A 226 -18.95 -31.82 -17.71
N ARG A 227 -17.62 -31.61 -17.75
CA ARG A 227 -16.82 -31.05 -16.64
C ARG A 227 -16.99 -29.55 -16.46
N LEU A 228 -17.40 -28.80 -17.50
CA LEU A 228 -17.61 -27.36 -17.42
C LEU A 228 -18.91 -26.96 -16.70
N PHE A 229 -19.84 -27.90 -16.49
CA PHE A 229 -21.13 -27.63 -15.86
C PHE A 229 -21.34 -28.25 -14.48
N ARG A 230 -20.39 -29.02 -13.98
CA ARG A 230 -20.38 -29.51 -12.60
C ARG A 230 -19.18 -28.86 -11.90
N GLY A 231 -19.48 -27.97 -10.94
CA GLY A 231 -18.50 -27.47 -9.99
C GLY A 231 -18.02 -28.60 -9.06
N GLU A 232 -17.30 -29.59 -9.61
CA GLU A 232 -16.61 -30.59 -8.84
C GLU A 232 -15.22 -30.05 -8.47
N GLU A 233 -14.94 -30.00 -7.19
CA GLU A 233 -13.61 -29.83 -6.61
C GLU A 233 -12.64 -30.77 -7.31
N ASP A 234 -11.61 -30.21 -7.93
CA ASP A 234 -10.61 -30.91 -8.74
C ASP A 234 -9.82 -31.86 -7.83
N VAL A 235 -10.08 -33.14 -7.96
CA VAL A 235 -9.28 -34.23 -7.36
C VAL A 235 -8.02 -34.35 -8.18
N GLY A 236 -6.93 -33.90 -7.60
CA GLY A 236 -5.52 -34.10 -7.88
C GLY A 236 -5.11 -34.85 -9.16
N ASP A 237 -4.75 -34.08 -10.16
CA ASP A 237 -3.81 -34.49 -11.21
C ASP A 237 -2.46 -33.78 -10.93
N GLU A 238 -1.33 -34.33 -11.38
CA GLU A 238 0.07 -33.91 -11.14
C GLU A 238 0.45 -32.45 -11.48
N THR A 239 -0.48 -31.58 -11.50
CA THR A 239 -0.43 -30.16 -11.85
C THR A 239 -0.33 -29.32 -10.57
N GLY A 240 0.85 -28.83 -10.27
CA GLY A 240 1.23 -27.79 -9.32
C GLY A 240 0.23 -27.26 -8.27
N PRO A 241 0.65 -26.38 -7.37
CA PRO A 241 -0.25 -25.84 -6.35
C PRO A 241 -1.42 -25.06 -6.97
N PRO A 242 -2.56 -24.94 -6.28
CA PRO A 242 -3.70 -24.15 -6.72
C PRO A 242 -3.30 -22.68 -6.86
N GLN A 243 -4.18 -21.84 -7.40
CA GLN A 243 -3.92 -20.41 -7.49
C GLN A 243 -3.74 -19.81 -6.09
N LEU A 244 -2.49 -19.51 -5.73
CA LEU A 244 -2.10 -18.97 -4.43
C LEU A 244 -2.13 -17.44 -4.37
N LEU A 245 -2.16 -16.78 -5.54
CA LEU A 245 -2.19 -15.33 -5.64
C LEU A 245 -3.62 -14.84 -5.84
N ARG A 246 -4.01 -13.88 -5.04
CA ARG A 246 -5.21 -13.08 -5.28
C ARG A 246 -4.79 -11.82 -6.03
N LEU A 247 -5.28 -11.66 -7.24
CA LEU A 247 -5.02 -10.52 -8.10
C LEU A 247 -6.23 -9.58 -8.15
N ASP A 248 -5.97 -8.28 -8.30
CA ASP A 248 -6.98 -7.27 -8.56
C ASP A 248 -6.48 -6.32 -9.67
N ALA A 249 -7.42 -5.72 -10.40
CA ALA A 249 -7.11 -4.71 -11.40
C ALA A 249 -6.55 -3.43 -10.77
N GLU A 250 -6.82 -3.20 -9.49
CA GLU A 250 -6.41 -2.02 -8.77
C GLU A 250 -5.44 -2.36 -7.64
N HIS A 251 -4.42 -1.53 -7.50
CA HIS A 251 -3.49 -1.59 -6.37
C HIS A 251 -4.15 -1.02 -5.11
N VAL A 252 -4.44 -1.84 -4.12
CA VAL A 252 -5.18 -1.45 -2.90
C VAL A 252 -4.26 -1.43 -1.68
N SER A 253 -4.20 -0.30 -0.99
CA SER A 253 -3.30 -0.07 0.15
C SER A 253 -3.66 -0.80 1.45
N ARG A 254 -4.79 -1.50 1.52
CA ARG A 254 -5.26 -2.09 2.79
C ARG A 254 -4.42 -3.26 3.31
N VAL A 255 -3.56 -3.83 2.47
CA VAL A 255 -2.75 -5.00 2.79
C VAL A 255 -1.27 -4.77 2.49
N ASP A 256 -0.98 -3.79 1.63
CA ASP A 256 0.35 -3.48 1.16
C ASP A 256 0.86 -2.17 1.79
N PHE A 257 1.87 -2.28 2.66
CA PHE A 257 2.50 -1.12 3.28
C PHE A 257 3.41 -0.36 2.30
N SER A 258 3.94 -1.02 1.27
CA SER A 258 4.82 -0.39 0.28
C SER A 258 4.08 0.68 -0.50
N LEU A 259 2.80 0.44 -0.80
CA LEU A 259 1.95 1.43 -1.46
C LEU A 259 1.77 2.70 -0.61
N GLY A 260 1.59 2.54 0.71
CA GLY A 260 1.47 3.70 1.61
C GLY A 260 2.75 4.53 1.65
N ILE A 261 3.92 3.88 1.68
CA ILE A 261 5.22 4.54 1.56
C ILE A 261 5.31 5.29 0.22
N ARG A 262 4.96 4.61 -0.87
CA ARG A 262 4.96 5.21 -2.21
C ARG A 262 4.03 6.42 -2.30
N GLN A 263 2.84 6.37 -1.72
CA GLN A 263 1.90 7.50 -1.71
C GLN A 263 2.47 8.73 -1.01
N VAL A 264 3.10 8.58 0.16
CA VAL A 264 3.73 9.69 0.88
C VAL A 264 4.94 10.24 0.08
N LEU A 265 5.74 9.34 -0.49
CA LEU A 265 6.88 9.70 -1.34
C LEU A 265 6.42 10.48 -2.58
N ASP A 266 5.39 10.02 -3.27
CA ASP A 266 4.84 10.67 -4.46
C ASP A 266 4.31 12.09 -4.15
N ILE A 267 3.72 12.31 -2.97
CA ILE A 267 3.32 13.66 -2.51
C ILE A 267 4.55 14.55 -2.36
N GLY A 268 5.60 14.06 -1.69
CA GLY A 268 6.85 14.81 -1.50
C GLY A 268 7.54 15.13 -2.83
N VAL A 269 7.68 14.16 -3.71
CA VAL A 269 8.30 14.33 -5.04
C VAL A 269 7.49 15.30 -5.91
N ARG A 270 6.15 15.22 -5.88
CA ARG A 270 5.29 16.14 -6.61
C ARG A 270 5.40 17.56 -6.09
N ALA A 271 5.51 17.74 -4.77
CA ALA A 271 5.74 19.06 -4.16
C ALA A 271 7.04 19.70 -4.67
N LEU A 272 8.07 18.90 -4.97
CA LEU A 272 9.35 19.34 -5.53
C LEU A 272 9.33 19.59 -7.03
N SER A 273 8.23 19.28 -7.72
CA SER A 273 8.15 19.54 -9.16
C SER A 273 8.22 21.04 -9.46
N SER A 274 8.84 21.41 -10.59
CA SER A 274 9.02 22.80 -10.99
C SER A 274 7.72 23.61 -11.11
N GLY A 275 6.58 22.92 -11.31
CA GLY A 275 5.26 23.56 -11.41
C GLY A 275 4.60 23.85 -10.05
N VAL A 276 4.98 23.14 -8.99
CA VAL A 276 4.43 23.28 -7.63
C VAL A 276 5.40 24.03 -6.72
N ASN A 277 6.66 23.59 -6.67
CA ASN A 277 7.77 24.21 -5.92
C ASN A 277 7.43 24.49 -4.43
N ASP A 278 6.81 23.49 -3.77
CA ASP A 278 6.43 23.55 -2.35
C ASP A 278 7.38 22.70 -1.50
N ASN A 279 8.51 23.29 -1.17
CA ASN A 279 9.56 22.63 -0.39
C ASN A 279 9.10 22.32 1.05
N THR A 280 8.15 23.10 1.60
CA THR A 280 7.60 22.86 2.93
C THR A 280 6.84 21.54 3.01
N THR A 281 5.97 21.31 2.04
CA THR A 281 5.25 20.03 1.93
C THR A 281 6.21 18.86 1.69
N ALA A 282 7.26 19.03 0.89
CA ALA A 282 8.26 18.00 0.66
C ALA A 282 9.03 17.65 1.95
N VAL A 283 9.50 18.65 2.70
CA VAL A 283 10.18 18.44 4.00
C VAL A 283 9.25 17.74 4.99
N HIS A 284 7.95 18.13 5.04
CA HIS A 284 6.97 17.45 5.88
C HIS A 284 6.78 15.98 5.47
N ALA A 285 6.62 15.70 4.19
CA ALA A 285 6.48 14.34 3.67
C ALA A 285 7.69 13.45 4.02
N ILE A 286 8.93 13.98 3.89
CA ILE A 286 10.14 13.27 4.28
C ILE A 286 10.19 13.03 5.79
N GLY A 287 9.75 14.00 6.61
CA GLY A 287 9.60 13.82 8.06
C GLY A 287 8.65 12.68 8.41
N GLN A 288 7.55 12.56 7.70
CA GLN A 288 6.58 11.50 7.88
C GLN A 288 7.05 10.15 7.33
N LEU A 289 7.78 10.14 6.20
CA LEU A 289 8.49 8.94 5.73
C LEU A 289 9.50 8.45 6.77
N THR A 290 10.20 9.37 7.45
CA THR A 290 11.11 9.01 8.56
C THR A 290 10.40 8.22 9.65
N THR A 291 9.16 8.58 9.99
CA THR A 291 8.35 7.85 10.98
C THR A 291 8.06 6.42 10.53
N ILE A 292 7.67 6.23 9.27
CA ILE A 292 7.42 4.89 8.70
C ILE A 292 8.72 4.08 8.66
N MET A 293 9.79 4.67 8.13
CA MET A 293 11.08 3.97 7.97
C MET A 293 11.68 3.59 9.32
N ARG A 294 11.58 4.47 10.32
CA ARG A 294 11.97 4.14 11.69
C ARG A 294 11.15 2.98 12.25
N HIS A 295 9.84 2.97 12.04
CA HIS A 295 8.97 1.90 12.48
C HIS A 295 9.33 0.57 11.81
N LEU A 296 9.61 0.59 10.50
CA LEU A 296 10.02 -0.59 9.73
C LEU A 296 11.42 -1.10 10.12
N ALA A 297 12.35 -0.19 10.49
CA ALA A 297 13.67 -0.57 10.99
C ALA A 297 13.61 -1.26 12.34
N LEU A 298 12.70 -0.81 13.23
CA LEU A 298 12.46 -1.43 14.55
C LEU A 298 11.67 -2.75 14.44
N ASN A 299 10.82 -2.87 13.42
CA ASN A 299 9.90 -3.97 13.22
C ASN A 299 10.00 -4.47 11.78
N PRO A 300 11.10 -5.13 11.40
CA PRO A 300 11.32 -5.57 10.02
C PRO A 300 10.29 -6.63 9.61
N VAL A 301 9.80 -6.51 8.39
CA VAL A 301 8.91 -7.50 7.79
C VAL A 301 9.77 -8.57 7.13
N HIS A 302 9.74 -9.78 7.68
CA HIS A 302 10.48 -10.91 7.15
C HIS A 302 9.68 -11.67 6.09
N PRO A 303 10.33 -12.51 5.24
CA PRO A 303 9.64 -13.47 4.40
C PRO A 303 8.71 -14.36 5.23
N ALA A 304 7.54 -14.71 4.70
CA ALA A 304 6.68 -15.68 5.37
C ALA A 304 7.21 -17.10 5.14
N VAL A 305 7.54 -17.79 6.20
CA VAL A 305 8.11 -19.15 6.13
C VAL A 305 7.21 -20.13 6.86
N ARG A 306 7.05 -21.32 6.29
CA ARG A 306 6.42 -22.46 6.96
C ARG A 306 7.36 -23.65 6.89
N TYR A 307 7.49 -24.33 8.00
CA TYR A 307 8.40 -25.47 8.15
C TYR A 307 7.65 -26.79 8.19
N ARG A 308 8.31 -27.82 7.69
CA ARG A 308 7.95 -29.21 7.84
C ARG A 308 9.22 -29.97 8.25
N ASP A 309 9.17 -30.70 9.35
CA ASP A 309 10.30 -31.49 9.88
C ASP A 309 11.61 -30.67 9.95
N ASN A 310 11.51 -29.42 10.41
CA ASN A 310 12.61 -28.45 10.52
C ASN A 310 13.25 -28.01 9.17
N GLN A 311 12.58 -28.30 8.05
CA GLN A 311 12.96 -27.84 6.72
C GLN A 311 11.92 -26.85 6.19
N VAL A 312 12.36 -25.88 5.37
CA VAL A 312 11.46 -24.92 4.73
C VAL A 312 10.55 -25.66 3.74
N ALA A 313 9.25 -25.64 4.00
CA ALA A 313 8.24 -26.16 3.09
C ALA A 313 7.64 -25.06 2.21
N VAL A 314 7.43 -23.85 2.76
CA VAL A 314 6.97 -22.70 2.00
C VAL A 314 7.82 -21.48 2.39
N TRP A 315 8.27 -20.76 1.39
CA TRP A 315 8.91 -19.45 1.53
C TRP A 315 8.20 -18.48 0.62
N SER A 316 7.78 -17.34 1.19
CA SER A 316 7.09 -16.27 0.44
C SER A 316 7.76 -14.93 0.69
N ALA A 317 8.13 -14.25 -0.39
CA ALA A 317 8.79 -12.96 -0.34
C ALA A 317 7.92 -11.88 0.34
N ASN A 318 8.58 -10.95 0.99
CA ASN A 318 8.05 -9.66 1.42
C ASN A 318 8.99 -8.54 0.95
N HIS A 319 8.52 -7.29 1.03
CA HIS A 319 9.37 -6.13 0.77
C HIS A 319 10.46 -6.04 1.84
N ASP A 320 11.70 -6.01 1.40
CA ASP A 320 12.87 -5.89 2.28
C ASP A 320 13.09 -4.43 2.70
N PHE A 321 13.49 -4.22 3.95
CA PHE A 321 13.77 -2.89 4.49
C PHE A 321 14.81 -2.12 3.67
N MET A 322 15.89 -2.80 3.24
CA MET A 322 16.97 -2.17 2.45
C MET A 322 16.48 -1.72 1.08
N GLU A 323 15.67 -2.53 0.41
CA GLU A 323 15.06 -2.20 -0.88
C GLU A 323 14.17 -0.95 -0.76
N VAL A 324 13.30 -0.93 0.25
CA VAL A 324 12.41 0.22 0.50
C VAL A 324 13.20 1.48 0.84
N LEU A 325 14.28 1.36 1.63
CA LEU A 325 15.13 2.49 1.97
C LEU A 325 15.86 3.04 0.74
N ASP A 326 16.37 2.17 -0.14
CA ASP A 326 17.01 2.56 -1.40
C ASP A 326 16.05 3.28 -2.33
N ASP A 327 14.83 2.77 -2.50
CA ASP A 327 13.80 3.39 -3.32
C ASP A 327 13.44 4.80 -2.81
N VAL A 328 13.19 4.94 -1.51
CA VAL A 328 12.84 6.22 -0.89
C VAL A 328 13.97 7.25 -1.05
N THR A 329 15.20 6.86 -0.71
CA THR A 329 16.33 7.79 -0.76
C THR A 329 16.74 8.15 -2.19
N THR A 330 16.64 7.20 -3.12
CA THR A 330 16.92 7.42 -4.53
C THR A 330 15.96 8.42 -5.16
N GLU A 331 14.65 8.30 -4.90
CA GLU A 331 13.65 9.24 -5.42
C GLU A 331 13.84 10.63 -4.82
N ILE A 332 14.03 10.74 -3.50
CA ILE A 332 14.28 12.05 -2.85
C ILE A 332 15.55 12.69 -3.41
N ARG A 333 16.63 11.93 -3.53
CA ARG A 333 17.91 12.41 -4.07
C ARG A 333 17.77 12.90 -5.51
N ARG A 334 16.94 12.24 -6.32
CA ARG A 334 16.71 12.59 -7.72
C ARG A 334 16.00 13.93 -7.90
N TYR A 335 15.06 14.23 -7.01
CA TYR A 335 14.15 15.37 -7.18
C TYR A 335 14.35 16.50 -6.17
N GLY A 336 15.12 16.31 -5.08
CA GLY A 336 15.18 17.27 -4.00
C GLY A 336 16.57 17.71 -3.56
N CYS A 337 17.64 17.34 -4.29
CA CYS A 337 19.00 17.74 -3.91
C CYS A 337 19.37 19.19 -4.28
N ASP A 338 18.50 19.94 -4.87
CA ASP A 338 18.61 21.38 -5.17
C ASP A 338 18.09 22.25 -4.02
N ASP A 339 17.36 21.69 -3.04
CA ASP A 339 16.83 22.41 -1.88
C ASP A 339 17.56 21.98 -0.58
N VAL A 340 18.08 22.97 0.15
CA VAL A 340 18.83 22.79 1.40
C VAL A 340 17.97 22.14 2.49
N GLY A 341 16.70 22.54 2.62
CA GLY A 341 15.75 22.01 3.60
C GLY A 341 15.47 20.55 3.38
N VAL A 342 15.22 20.17 2.11
CA VAL A 342 14.97 18.80 1.67
C VAL A 342 16.19 17.92 1.94
N VAL A 343 17.39 18.38 1.56
CA VAL A 343 18.64 17.65 1.78
C VAL A 343 18.86 17.42 3.27
N ARG A 344 18.76 18.48 4.09
CA ARG A 344 18.93 18.36 5.55
C ARG A 344 17.91 17.40 6.19
N GLN A 345 16.65 17.46 5.78
CA GLN A 345 15.62 16.55 6.30
C GLN A 345 15.91 15.11 5.90
N THR A 346 16.43 14.87 4.69
CA THR A 346 16.81 13.54 4.22
C THR A 346 18.01 13.00 5.00
N LEU A 347 19.02 13.83 5.25
CA LEU A 347 20.16 13.46 6.09
C LEU A 347 19.72 13.11 7.51
N ARG A 348 18.81 13.91 8.09
CA ARG A 348 18.22 13.63 9.41
C ARG A 348 17.44 12.30 9.42
N MET A 349 16.74 11.96 8.36
CA MET A 349 16.10 10.65 8.23
C MET A 349 17.12 9.53 8.31
N LEU A 350 18.23 9.65 7.58
CA LEU A 350 19.31 8.67 7.61
C LEU A 350 19.96 8.55 9.00
N ASP A 351 20.15 9.67 9.73
CA ASP A 351 20.66 9.67 11.10
C ASP A 351 19.75 8.91 12.05
N ILE A 352 18.44 9.19 12.01
CA ILE A 352 17.45 8.52 12.86
C ILE A 352 17.42 7.01 12.58
N ILE A 353 17.52 6.60 11.32
CA ILE A 353 17.56 5.18 10.95
C ILE A 353 18.86 4.54 11.42
N GLU A 354 20.01 5.23 11.25
CA GLU A 354 21.31 4.75 11.69
C GLU A 354 21.35 4.54 13.20
N ASP A 355 20.78 5.45 13.99
CA ASP A 355 20.72 5.35 15.44
C ASP A 355 19.87 4.16 15.89
N VAL A 356 18.72 3.94 15.26
CA VAL A 356 17.86 2.76 15.52
C VAL A 356 18.61 1.46 15.24
N VAL A 357 19.34 1.41 14.12
CA VAL A 357 20.10 0.22 13.72
C VAL A 357 21.36 0.02 14.55
N ALA A 358 21.93 1.10 15.14
CA ALA A 358 23.11 1.05 15.99
C ALA A 358 22.81 0.60 17.44
N GLU A 359 21.58 0.81 17.93
CA GLU A 359 21.20 0.42 19.29
C GLU A 359 21.26 -1.11 19.46
N PRO A 360 21.91 -1.61 20.52
CA PRO A 360 21.87 -3.04 20.83
C PRO A 360 20.47 -3.46 21.29
N ALA A 361 20.11 -4.70 20.97
CA ALA A 361 18.79 -5.32 21.18
C ALA A 361 18.19 -5.25 22.60
N ASP A 362 19.00 -4.87 23.60
CA ASP A 362 18.66 -4.99 25.03
C ASP A 362 17.61 -3.96 25.54
N ARG A 363 17.31 -2.88 24.80
CA ARG A 363 16.41 -1.81 25.30
C ARG A 363 14.93 -2.02 25.01
N GLY A 364 14.56 -2.92 24.08
CA GLY A 364 13.17 -3.19 23.68
C GLY A 364 12.50 -4.38 24.36
N ALA A 365 13.28 -5.29 24.94
CA ALA A 365 12.79 -6.60 25.42
C ALA A 365 11.94 -6.53 26.70
N THR A 366 11.95 -5.42 27.45
CA THR A 366 11.23 -5.31 28.74
C THR A 366 9.77 -4.86 28.62
N ALA A 367 9.32 -4.42 27.43
CA ALA A 367 7.97 -3.84 27.27
C ALA A 367 6.92 -4.78 26.64
N ARG A 368 7.33 -5.85 25.96
CA ARG A 368 6.43 -6.88 25.41
C ARG A 368 7.09 -8.24 25.57
N GLY A 369 6.45 -9.18 26.30
CA GLY A 369 6.90 -10.55 26.49
C GLY A 369 6.91 -11.37 25.20
N GLY A 370 7.63 -10.89 24.18
CA GLY A 370 7.86 -11.54 22.90
C GLY A 370 9.35 -11.84 22.74
N ASN A 371 9.65 -13.04 22.29
CA ASN A 371 10.97 -13.55 21.96
C ASN A 371 11.80 -12.49 21.22
N GLY A 372 13.01 -12.20 21.71
CA GLY A 372 13.95 -11.17 21.20
C GLY A 372 14.54 -11.41 19.81
N ASP A 373 13.83 -12.09 18.92
CA ASP A 373 14.28 -12.50 17.59
C ASP A 373 13.68 -11.65 16.43
N THR A 374 12.85 -10.63 16.73
CA THR A 374 12.17 -9.80 15.69
C THR A 374 13.01 -8.66 15.15
N GLU A 375 14.28 -8.56 15.51
CA GLU A 375 15.17 -7.48 15.10
C GLU A 375 15.95 -7.80 13.82
N LEU A 376 16.44 -6.71 13.17
CA LEU A 376 17.40 -6.83 12.07
C LEU A 376 18.63 -7.62 12.52
N GLY A 377 18.94 -8.72 11.86
CA GLY A 377 20.12 -9.52 12.15
C GLY A 377 21.41 -8.71 12.05
N HIS A 378 22.46 -9.10 12.77
CA HIS A 378 23.75 -8.38 12.81
C HIS A 378 24.29 -8.06 11.40
N GLY A 379 24.25 -9.02 10.48
CA GLY A 379 24.68 -8.81 9.10
C GLY A 379 23.90 -7.73 8.37
N THR A 380 22.57 -7.72 8.56
CA THR A 380 21.69 -6.70 7.97
C THR A 380 21.96 -5.32 8.57
N ARG A 381 22.20 -5.22 9.87
CA ARG A 381 22.57 -3.94 10.52
C ARG A 381 23.85 -3.35 9.94
N VAL A 382 24.87 -4.18 9.72
CA VAL A 382 26.13 -3.75 9.09
C VAL A 382 25.89 -3.31 7.64
N ALA A 383 25.06 -4.03 6.89
CA ALA A 383 24.70 -3.66 5.51
C ALA A 383 23.95 -2.32 5.46
N VAL A 384 22.96 -2.12 6.35
CA VAL A 384 22.20 -0.85 6.46
C VAL A 384 23.12 0.32 6.75
N ARG A 385 24.02 0.21 7.73
CA ARG A 385 24.97 1.28 8.07
C ARG A 385 25.91 1.61 6.91
N ARG A 386 26.40 0.59 6.20
CA ARG A 386 27.23 0.80 5.01
C ARG A 386 26.43 1.52 3.91
N PHE A 387 25.20 1.12 3.67
CA PHE A 387 24.31 1.77 2.73
C PHE A 387 24.08 3.24 3.09
N ILE A 388 23.73 3.53 4.35
CA ILE A 388 23.51 4.90 4.83
C ILE A 388 24.74 5.77 4.60
N ALA A 389 25.93 5.28 4.95
CA ALA A 389 27.18 6.01 4.74
C ALA A 389 27.45 6.31 3.26
N GLU A 390 27.12 5.40 2.37
CA GLU A 390 27.25 5.57 0.92
C GLU A 390 26.21 6.56 0.39
N GLU A 391 24.93 6.41 0.79
CA GLU A 391 23.85 7.26 0.33
C GLU A 391 24.00 8.70 0.83
N ARG A 392 24.48 8.90 2.05
CA ARG A 392 24.87 10.22 2.59
C ARG A 392 25.88 10.90 1.67
N ARG A 393 26.92 10.20 1.22
CA ARG A 393 27.92 10.73 0.27
C ARG A 393 27.29 11.07 -1.09
N ARG A 394 26.38 10.22 -1.59
CA ARG A 394 25.68 10.48 -2.85
C ARG A 394 24.81 11.72 -2.78
N ILE A 395 24.05 11.89 -1.69
CA ILE A 395 23.22 13.07 -1.45
C ILE A 395 24.06 14.35 -1.40
N VAL A 396 25.15 14.36 -0.60
CA VAL A 396 26.04 15.53 -0.51
C VAL A 396 26.68 15.85 -1.86
N ASN A 397 27.13 14.85 -2.60
CA ASN A 397 27.69 15.05 -3.94
C ASN A 397 26.66 15.56 -4.96
N ALA A 398 25.41 15.14 -4.85
CA ALA A 398 24.33 15.66 -5.69
C ALA A 398 24.01 17.13 -5.32
N ALA A 399 23.87 17.41 -4.04
CA ALA A 399 23.64 18.78 -3.53
C ALA A 399 24.76 19.75 -3.94
N ARG A 400 26.04 19.33 -3.85
CA ARG A 400 27.19 20.17 -4.26
C ARG A 400 27.16 20.56 -5.74
N ARG A 401 26.49 19.79 -6.59
CA ARG A 401 26.34 20.10 -8.03
C ARG A 401 25.15 21.03 -8.30
N LEU A 402 24.15 21.05 -7.43
CA LEU A 402 22.86 21.71 -7.66
C LEU A 402 22.67 22.97 -6.82
N ILE A 403 23.32 23.05 -5.64
CA ILE A 403 23.26 24.22 -4.74
C ILE A 403 24.48 25.11 -5.01
N PRO A 404 24.28 26.29 -5.65
CA PRO A 404 25.38 27.17 -6.05
C PRO A 404 25.92 28.02 -4.89
N ASP A 405 25.11 28.26 -3.85
CA ASP A 405 25.49 29.12 -2.72
C ASP A 405 26.40 28.36 -1.74
N ALA A 406 27.59 28.92 -1.46
CA ALA A 406 28.58 28.30 -0.60
C ALA A 406 28.15 28.22 0.87
N HIS A 407 27.35 29.20 1.35
CA HIS A 407 26.85 29.18 2.73
C HIS A 407 25.79 28.09 2.89
N ASP A 408 24.88 27.95 1.92
CA ASP A 408 23.90 26.90 1.91
C ASP A 408 24.54 25.51 1.79
N MET A 409 25.58 25.37 0.96
CA MET A 409 26.30 24.11 0.86
C MET A 409 27.03 23.75 2.17
N MET A 410 27.60 24.75 2.87
CA MET A 410 28.20 24.54 4.19
C MET A 410 27.17 24.03 5.20
N ARG A 411 25.92 24.51 5.19
CA ARG A 411 24.83 24.01 6.05
C ARG A 411 24.48 22.54 5.76
N VAL A 412 24.55 22.12 4.50
CA VAL A 412 24.37 20.73 4.09
C VAL A 412 25.52 19.86 4.59
N GLU A 413 26.76 20.30 4.41
CA GLU A 413 27.97 19.57 4.83
C GLU A 413 28.02 19.42 6.36
N THR A 414 27.69 20.47 7.09
CA THR A 414 27.57 20.43 8.56
C THR A 414 26.52 19.40 8.97
N ALA A 415 25.32 19.42 8.38
CA ALA A 415 24.27 18.44 8.67
C ALA A 415 24.65 16.99 8.28
N ALA A 416 25.55 16.81 7.30
CA ALA A 416 25.98 15.50 6.85
C ALA A 416 27.04 14.85 7.75
N PHE A 417 27.89 15.65 8.38
CA PHE A 417 29.10 15.17 9.04
C PHE A 417 29.20 15.56 10.53
N ASP A 418 28.39 16.52 10.98
CA ASP A 418 28.29 16.94 12.37
C ASP A 418 26.95 16.53 12.96
N ARG A 419 26.96 15.42 13.71
CA ARG A 419 25.73 14.87 14.32
C ARG A 419 25.13 15.79 15.37
N ASP A 420 25.94 16.60 16.05
CA ASP A 420 25.47 17.50 17.11
C ASP A 420 24.77 18.72 16.51
N ALA A 421 25.23 19.22 15.36
CA ALA A 421 24.60 20.33 14.65
C ALA A 421 23.24 19.98 13.99
N ALA A 422 22.97 18.73 13.71
CA ALA A 422 21.72 18.27 13.13
C ALA A 422 20.52 18.35 14.12
N HIS A 423 20.80 18.46 15.42
CA HIS A 423 19.80 18.52 16.49
C HIS A 423 19.40 19.94 16.91
N ASP A 424 20.10 20.96 16.42
CA ASP A 424 19.77 22.36 16.73
C ASP A 424 18.53 22.82 15.91
N PRO A 425 17.46 23.32 16.55
CA PRO A 425 16.33 23.90 15.83
C PRO A 425 16.82 25.09 15.00
N PRO A 426 16.22 25.36 13.82
CA PRO A 426 16.58 26.53 13.04
C PRO A 426 16.40 27.79 13.91
N PRO A 427 17.31 28.76 13.83
CA PRO A 427 17.16 30.01 14.55
C PRO A 427 15.82 30.64 14.17
N GLU A 428 15.01 31.02 15.18
CA GLU A 428 13.77 31.73 14.94
C GLU A 428 14.06 32.95 14.06
N PRO A 429 13.25 33.23 13.02
CA PRO A 429 13.42 34.42 12.23
C PRO A 429 13.28 35.61 13.16
N GLY A 430 14.39 36.33 13.34
CA GLY A 430 14.45 37.51 14.19
C GLY A 430 13.34 38.50 13.81
N VAL A 431 12.63 38.96 14.83
CA VAL A 431 11.59 40.00 14.80
C VAL A 431 12.13 41.30 14.19
#